data_d0afca7753646f7aa25b72b8104823e5
#
_entry.id   d0afca7753646f7aa25b72b8104823e5
#
_cell.length_a   1.000
_cell.length_b   1.000
_cell.length_c   1.000
_cell.angle_alpha   90.00
_cell.angle_beta   90.00
_cell.angle_gamma   90.00
#
_symmetry.space_group_name_H-M   'P 1'
#
loop_
_entity.id
_entity.type
_entity.pdbx_description
1 polymer ?
#
loop_
_entity_poly.entity_id
_entity_poly.type
_entity_poly.pdbx_seq_one_letter_code
_entity_poly.pdbx_strand_id
1 'polypeptide(L)'
;ELRVYDAKRYGAAKEIVAGQICAIPNLNETFVGQGLGFLENDASSCMTPVLSYALNPNGCDLHACLVALKELEDEDEHLHVVWSKQLNELRVQLMGPIQLEVLQQILKDRYELDVSFEQGRTLYKETITQTIEGVGHFEPLRHYAEAHLIMEPGKPGSGLVFSSDCSLEELDKNWQNQILSCLKSKEHIGVLIGAPLTDVKITLATGRASIKHTVGGDFRQASGRAVRQGLMMLKERQGLKLLEPWYRFVLKVPEEKLGRAMNDIQQMSGTFSLDQATGTLSGLAPVSEMQSYAETVRTYTRGKGLLELSVDGYRQCHNEQEVVSNSSYDPLSDLENTPQSVFCAHGAGYTVDWSDVPKMAHEEYVLKG
;
A
#
# COMPACT_ATOMS: atom_id res chain seq x y z
N GLU A 1 0.53 21.18 -29.74
CA GLU A 1 1.28 22.45 -29.60
C GLU A 1 2.41 22.25 -28.61
N LEU A 2 3.64 22.68 -28.97
CA LEU A 2 4.77 22.68 -28.06
C LEU A 2 4.86 24.04 -27.38
N ARG A 3 5.09 24.07 -26.07
CA ARG A 3 5.21 25.30 -25.28
C ARG A 3 6.58 25.39 -24.62
N VAL A 4 7.27 26.50 -24.83
CA VAL A 4 8.52 26.82 -24.13
C VAL A 4 8.23 27.93 -23.14
N TYR A 5 8.49 27.65 -21.85
CA TYR A 5 8.20 28.57 -20.76
C TYR A 5 9.43 29.47 -20.47
N ASP A 6 9.13 30.76 -20.25
CA ASP A 6 10.03 31.71 -19.66
C ASP A 6 9.35 32.28 -18.40
N ALA A 7 9.72 31.75 -17.25
CA ALA A 7 9.06 31.96 -15.97
C ALA A 7 7.55 31.68 -16.05
N LYS A 8 6.69 32.70 -15.95
CA LYS A 8 5.22 32.55 -15.96
C LYS A 8 4.59 32.65 -17.36
N ARG A 9 5.37 32.94 -18.39
CA ARG A 9 4.87 33.09 -19.78
C ARG A 9 5.38 31.95 -20.64
N TYR A 10 4.60 31.57 -21.64
CA TYR A 10 5.04 30.59 -22.63
C TYR A 10 4.91 31.14 -24.05
N GLY A 11 5.81 30.67 -24.92
CA GLY A 11 5.73 30.83 -26.36
C GLY A 11 5.42 29.51 -27.05
N ALA A 12 4.58 29.52 -28.08
CA ALA A 12 4.36 28.35 -28.91
C ALA A 12 5.58 28.09 -29.80
N ALA A 13 6.06 26.83 -29.81
CA ALA A 13 7.17 26.39 -30.67
C ALA A 13 6.65 25.36 -31.68
N LYS A 14 7.23 25.34 -32.90
CA LYS A 14 6.92 24.34 -33.90
C LYS A 14 7.78 23.09 -33.75
N GLU A 15 8.97 23.26 -33.25
CA GLU A 15 9.97 22.20 -33.03
C GLU A 15 10.80 22.51 -31.79
N ILE A 16 11.33 21.48 -31.17
CA ILE A 16 12.21 21.55 -30.00
C ILE A 16 13.48 20.76 -30.35
N VAL A 17 14.62 21.33 -30.08
CA VAL A 17 15.92 20.68 -30.29
C VAL A 17 16.44 20.05 -29.01
N ALA A 18 17.37 19.11 -29.17
CA ALA A 18 18.01 18.43 -28.02
C ALA A 18 18.61 19.46 -27.03
N GLY A 19 18.34 19.24 -25.76
CA GLY A 19 18.75 20.12 -24.65
C GLY A 19 17.76 21.24 -24.29
N GLN A 20 16.65 21.35 -25.01
CA GLN A 20 15.56 22.29 -24.66
C GLN A 20 14.47 21.60 -23.87
N ILE A 21 13.88 22.30 -22.91
CA ILE A 21 12.74 21.87 -22.11
C ILE A 21 11.47 22.48 -22.70
N CYS A 22 10.44 21.67 -22.87
CA CYS A 22 9.13 22.12 -23.34
C CYS A 22 7.99 21.43 -22.60
N ALA A 23 6.81 22.04 -22.63
CA ALA A 23 5.58 21.41 -22.19
C ALA A 23 4.72 21.02 -23.40
N ILE A 24 4.09 19.87 -23.33
CA ILE A 24 3.17 19.35 -24.34
C ILE A 24 1.80 19.18 -23.66
N PRO A 25 0.84 20.09 -23.89
CA PRO A 25 -0.47 19.99 -23.26
C PRO A 25 -1.29 18.85 -23.89
N ASN A 26 -2.29 18.39 -23.14
CA ASN A 26 -3.27 17.37 -23.54
C ASN A 26 -2.68 15.94 -23.71
N LEU A 27 -1.62 15.60 -22.99
CA LEU A 27 -1.14 14.24 -22.85
C LEU A 27 -1.71 13.63 -21.56
N ASN A 28 -2.98 13.19 -21.61
CA ASN A 28 -3.73 12.77 -20.41
C ASN A 28 -3.35 11.36 -19.89
N GLU A 29 -2.59 10.59 -20.66
CA GLU A 29 -2.21 9.21 -20.30
C GLU A 29 -0.71 9.09 -19.98
N THR A 30 -0.05 10.20 -19.71
CA THR A 30 1.38 10.22 -19.35
C THR A 30 1.56 10.27 -17.82
N PHE A 31 2.69 9.76 -17.36
CA PHE A 31 3.09 9.79 -15.96
C PHE A 31 4.52 10.34 -15.83
N VAL A 32 4.86 10.80 -14.63
CA VAL A 32 6.20 11.30 -14.31
C VAL A 32 7.24 10.19 -14.49
N GLY A 33 8.37 10.52 -15.15
CA GLY A 33 9.42 9.53 -15.45
C GLY A 33 9.15 8.67 -16.69
N GLN A 34 8.04 8.86 -17.39
CA GLN A 34 7.75 8.14 -18.62
C GLN A 34 8.73 8.52 -19.75
N GLY A 35 9.40 7.52 -20.31
CA GLY A 35 10.25 7.69 -21.48
C GLY A 35 9.44 7.94 -22.74
N LEU A 36 9.91 8.82 -23.61
CA LEU A 36 9.28 9.11 -24.89
C LEU A 36 10.13 8.56 -26.05
N GLY A 37 9.48 7.95 -27.04
CA GLY A 37 10.12 7.39 -28.21
C GLY A 37 10.91 6.12 -27.87
N PHE A 38 12.23 6.18 -27.95
CA PHE A 38 13.14 5.05 -27.67
C PHE A 38 13.78 5.13 -26.27
N LEU A 39 13.41 6.11 -25.46
CA LEU A 39 13.87 6.18 -24.07
C LEU A 39 13.05 5.23 -23.20
N GLU A 40 13.73 4.49 -22.33
CA GLU A 40 13.08 3.70 -21.29
C GLU A 40 12.50 4.63 -20.21
N ASN A 41 11.47 4.14 -19.53
CA ASN A 41 10.92 4.84 -18.39
C ASN A 41 11.99 4.96 -17.30
N ASP A 42 12.10 6.13 -16.69
CA ASP A 42 12.94 6.31 -15.51
C ASP A 42 12.31 5.48 -14.36
N ALA A 43 13.00 4.43 -13.96
CA ALA A 43 12.70 3.69 -12.75
C ALA A 43 13.20 4.48 -11.54
N SER A 44 12.86 5.78 -11.47
CA SER A 44 13.18 6.60 -10.32
C SER A 44 12.67 5.91 -9.07
N SER A 45 13.50 5.84 -8.06
CA SER A 45 13.26 5.15 -6.80
C SER A 45 11.85 5.46 -6.30
N CYS A 46 10.99 4.47 -6.37
CA CYS A 46 9.64 4.58 -5.84
C CYS A 46 9.73 4.77 -4.31
N MET A 47 9.93 6.01 -3.89
CA MET A 47 9.88 6.39 -2.48
C MET A 47 8.42 6.30 -2.04
N THR A 48 8.06 5.19 -1.45
CA THR A 48 6.68 4.93 -0.99
C THR A 48 6.36 5.83 0.20
N PRO A 49 5.22 6.52 0.20
CA PRO A 49 4.73 7.23 1.37
C PRO A 49 4.63 6.31 2.58
N VAL A 50 4.94 6.82 3.76
CA VAL A 50 4.98 6.05 5.01
C VAL A 50 4.07 6.61 6.10
N LEU A 51 3.57 7.83 5.91
CA LEU A 51 2.66 8.51 6.83
C LEU A 51 1.39 8.97 6.12
N SER A 52 0.25 8.86 6.78
CA SER A 52 -1.05 9.32 6.30
C SER A 52 -1.60 10.39 7.23
N TYR A 53 -1.85 11.56 6.69
CA TYR A 53 -2.38 12.72 7.42
C TYR A 53 -3.83 12.97 6.99
N ALA A 54 -4.72 13.20 7.96
CA ALA A 54 -6.10 13.60 7.66
C ALA A 54 -6.16 15.12 7.48
N LEU A 55 -6.82 15.56 6.41
CA LEU A 55 -7.01 16.98 6.14
C LEU A 55 -8.20 17.52 6.95
N ASN A 56 -7.96 18.60 7.67
CA ASN A 56 -9.02 19.42 8.27
C ASN A 56 -9.22 20.67 7.39
N PRO A 57 -10.39 20.83 6.77
CA PRO A 57 -10.63 21.92 5.82
C PRO A 57 -10.75 23.30 6.47
N ASN A 58 -10.81 23.41 7.81
CA ASN A 58 -10.92 24.69 8.54
C ASN A 58 -12.04 25.62 8.02
N GLY A 59 -13.13 25.05 7.49
CA GLY A 59 -14.25 25.80 6.91
C GLY A 59 -14.15 26.01 5.39
N CYS A 60 -13.08 25.59 4.74
CA CYS A 60 -13.00 25.52 3.28
C CYS A 60 -13.93 24.42 2.71
N ASP A 61 -14.30 24.55 1.44
CA ASP A 61 -15.05 23.50 0.75
C ASP A 61 -14.17 22.25 0.56
N LEU A 62 -14.62 21.12 1.09
CA LEU A 62 -13.89 19.85 1.02
C LEU A 62 -13.71 19.34 -0.42
N HIS A 63 -14.69 19.66 -1.30
CA HIS A 63 -14.58 19.31 -2.71
C HIS A 63 -13.49 20.13 -3.40
N ALA A 64 -13.39 21.43 -3.10
CA ALA A 64 -12.32 22.27 -3.62
C ALA A 64 -10.94 21.77 -3.13
N CYS A 65 -10.84 21.33 -1.87
CA CYS A 65 -9.61 20.71 -1.34
C CYS A 65 -9.25 19.41 -2.10
N LEU A 66 -10.25 18.56 -2.39
CA LEU A 66 -10.04 17.33 -3.15
C LEU A 66 -9.53 17.61 -4.58
N VAL A 67 -10.15 18.57 -5.27
CA VAL A 67 -9.73 18.94 -6.64
C VAL A 67 -8.31 19.48 -6.65
N ALA A 68 -7.98 20.40 -5.73
CA ALA A 68 -6.64 20.97 -5.62
C ALA A 68 -5.57 19.90 -5.29
N LEU A 69 -5.89 19.00 -4.37
CA LEU A 69 -4.97 17.91 -4.01
C LEU A 69 -4.77 16.91 -5.14
N LYS A 70 -5.82 16.58 -5.90
CA LYS A 70 -5.70 15.70 -7.07
C LYS A 70 -4.86 16.33 -8.19
N GLU A 71 -4.97 17.64 -8.41
CA GLU A 71 -4.10 18.37 -9.34
C GLU A 71 -2.63 18.34 -8.90
N LEU A 72 -2.37 18.46 -7.59
CA LEU A 72 -1.02 18.36 -7.04
C LEU A 72 -0.48 16.92 -7.06
N GLU A 73 -1.33 15.90 -6.92
CA GLU A 73 -0.96 14.49 -7.08
C GLU A 73 -0.50 14.18 -8.51
N ASP A 74 -1.10 14.82 -9.52
CA ASP A 74 -0.66 14.70 -10.91
C ASP A 74 0.71 15.36 -11.16
N GLU A 75 1.10 16.35 -10.34
CA GLU A 75 2.38 17.04 -10.40
C GLU A 75 3.50 16.37 -9.59
N ASP A 76 3.16 15.66 -8.50
CA ASP A 76 4.10 15.00 -7.57
C ASP A 76 3.71 13.53 -7.34
N GLU A 77 4.48 12.61 -7.93
CA GLU A 77 4.29 11.16 -7.80
C GLU A 77 4.40 10.63 -6.36
N HIS A 78 4.99 11.42 -5.44
CA HIS A 78 5.15 11.05 -4.03
C HIS A 78 3.98 11.48 -3.15
N LEU A 79 3.04 12.26 -3.71
CA LEU A 79 1.80 12.64 -3.05
C LEU A 79 0.69 11.66 -3.44
N HIS A 80 0.12 10.97 -2.46
CA HIS A 80 -1.06 10.14 -2.67
C HIS A 80 -2.26 10.69 -1.93
N VAL A 81 -3.33 10.95 -2.66
CA VAL A 81 -4.57 11.51 -2.13
C VAL A 81 -5.62 10.42 -2.04
N VAL A 82 -6.06 10.11 -0.83
CA VAL A 82 -7.00 9.04 -0.53
C VAL A 82 -8.28 9.60 0.08
N TRP A 83 -9.41 9.31 -0.55
CA TRP A 83 -10.71 9.55 0.03
C TRP A 83 -11.15 8.33 0.85
N SER A 84 -11.17 8.46 2.17
CA SER A 84 -11.68 7.41 3.06
C SER A 84 -13.21 7.49 3.15
N LYS A 85 -13.92 6.60 2.44
CA LYS A 85 -15.39 6.51 2.51
C LYS A 85 -15.90 6.15 3.90
N GLN A 86 -15.15 5.31 4.64
CA GLN A 86 -15.53 4.84 5.97
C GLN A 86 -15.51 5.97 7.01
N LEU A 87 -14.51 6.86 6.92
CA LEU A 87 -14.31 7.96 7.86
C LEU A 87 -14.85 9.29 7.33
N ASN A 88 -15.28 9.34 6.06
CA ASN A 88 -15.65 10.57 5.35
C ASN A 88 -14.55 11.65 5.44
N GLU A 89 -13.29 11.22 5.30
CA GLU A 89 -12.11 12.04 5.46
C GLU A 89 -11.27 12.05 4.18
N LEU A 90 -10.73 13.21 3.87
CA LEU A 90 -9.69 13.37 2.85
C LEU A 90 -8.32 13.21 3.50
N ARG A 91 -7.53 12.30 3.00
CA ARG A 91 -6.21 11.98 3.56
C ARG A 91 -5.13 12.15 2.49
N VAL A 92 -3.96 12.61 2.92
CA VAL A 92 -2.76 12.66 2.09
C VAL A 92 -1.72 11.71 2.65
N GLN A 93 -1.04 10.98 1.79
CA GLN A 93 0.05 10.08 2.17
C GLN A 93 1.36 10.70 1.71
N LEU A 94 2.29 10.85 2.63
CA LEU A 94 3.55 11.57 2.48
C LEU A 94 4.70 10.82 3.17
N MET A 95 5.92 11.21 2.88
CA MET A 95 7.11 10.63 3.49
C MET A 95 7.47 11.26 4.85
N GLY A 96 7.01 12.49 5.11
CA GLY A 96 7.33 13.14 6.36
C GLY A 96 6.73 14.54 6.55
N PRO A 97 6.92 15.15 7.73
CA PRO A 97 6.28 16.41 8.11
C PRO A 97 6.74 17.61 7.27
N ILE A 98 7.96 17.62 6.76
CA ILE A 98 8.46 18.74 5.93
C ILE A 98 7.66 18.85 4.63
N GLN A 99 7.37 17.71 4.00
CA GLN A 99 6.55 17.66 2.78
C GLN A 99 5.13 18.16 3.07
N LEU A 100 4.59 17.88 4.26
CA LEU A 100 3.29 18.35 4.71
C LEU A 100 3.24 19.88 4.85
N GLU A 101 4.26 20.49 5.46
CA GLU A 101 4.36 21.96 5.58
C GLU A 101 4.40 22.64 4.21
N VAL A 102 5.18 22.08 3.28
CA VAL A 102 5.25 22.57 1.89
C VAL A 102 3.90 22.45 1.19
N LEU A 103 3.23 21.30 1.33
CA LEU A 103 1.90 21.08 0.76
C LEU A 103 0.87 22.08 1.30
N GLN A 104 0.87 22.31 2.61
CA GLN A 104 -0.02 23.28 3.25
C GLN A 104 0.21 24.70 2.73
N GLN A 105 1.47 25.08 2.54
CA GLN A 105 1.81 26.38 1.99
C GLN A 105 1.38 26.53 0.50
N ILE A 106 1.56 25.48 -0.30
CA ILE A 106 1.11 25.47 -1.70
C ILE A 106 -0.42 25.60 -1.79
N LEU A 107 -1.17 24.86 -0.97
CA LEU A 107 -2.64 24.94 -0.93
C LEU A 107 -3.12 26.36 -0.58
N LYS A 108 -2.42 27.02 0.35
CA LYS A 108 -2.72 28.41 0.71
C LYS A 108 -2.38 29.41 -0.37
N ASP A 109 -1.18 29.32 -0.95
CA ASP A 109 -0.67 30.34 -1.88
C ASP A 109 -1.24 30.20 -3.30
N ARG A 110 -1.47 28.97 -3.76
CA ARG A 110 -1.92 28.69 -5.14
C ARG A 110 -3.44 28.55 -5.25
N TYR A 111 -4.09 27.98 -4.23
CA TYR A 111 -5.52 27.64 -4.26
C TYR A 111 -6.34 28.46 -3.26
N GLU A 112 -5.72 29.32 -2.47
CA GLU A 112 -6.38 30.13 -1.43
C GLU A 112 -7.13 29.26 -0.37
N LEU A 113 -6.65 28.01 -0.16
CA LEU A 113 -7.22 27.05 0.79
C LEU A 113 -6.38 27.07 2.08
N ASP A 114 -6.95 27.57 3.18
CA ASP A 114 -6.31 27.57 4.50
C ASP A 114 -6.73 26.31 5.27
N VAL A 115 -6.00 25.24 5.06
CA VAL A 115 -6.27 23.91 5.65
C VAL A 115 -5.26 23.58 6.73
N SER A 116 -5.59 22.63 7.61
CA SER A 116 -4.66 22.01 8.54
C SER A 116 -4.68 20.50 8.42
N PHE A 117 -3.69 19.85 9.00
CA PHE A 117 -3.58 18.41 8.97
C PHE A 117 -3.43 17.85 10.38
N GLU A 118 -4.06 16.72 10.64
CA GLU A 118 -3.88 15.99 11.90
C GLU A 118 -2.52 15.27 11.91
N GLN A 119 -2.10 14.81 13.10
CA GLN A 119 -0.87 14.06 13.26
C GLN A 119 -0.86 12.82 12.34
N GLY A 120 0.27 12.60 11.67
CA GLY A 120 0.43 11.50 10.74
C GLY A 120 0.30 10.13 11.42
N ARG A 121 -0.45 9.25 10.79
CA ARG A 121 -0.55 7.83 11.17
C ARG A 121 0.39 7.01 10.31
N THR A 122 1.11 6.08 10.93
CA THR A 122 1.99 5.14 10.24
C THR A 122 1.18 4.26 9.28
N LEU A 123 1.69 4.11 8.06
CA LEU A 123 1.11 3.22 7.05
C LEU A 123 1.71 1.83 7.23
N TYR A 124 0.96 0.95 7.87
CA TYR A 124 1.33 -0.46 8.02
C TYR A 124 1.04 -1.25 6.73
N LYS A 125 1.68 -2.40 6.60
CA LYS A 125 1.38 -3.45 5.61
C LYS A 125 1.26 -4.79 6.31
N GLU A 126 0.62 -5.75 5.67
CA GLU A 126 0.54 -7.13 6.17
C GLU A 126 1.22 -8.09 5.20
N THR A 127 1.80 -9.16 5.71
CA THR A 127 2.41 -10.23 4.91
C THR A 127 2.18 -11.59 5.54
N ILE A 128 2.53 -12.64 4.80
CA ILE A 128 2.42 -14.03 5.25
C ILE A 128 3.81 -14.61 5.52
N THR A 129 3.88 -15.60 6.41
CA THR A 129 5.14 -16.30 6.77
C THR A 129 5.11 -17.78 6.41
N GLN A 130 3.95 -18.30 6.03
CA GLN A 130 3.73 -19.70 5.71
C GLN A 130 2.95 -19.80 4.40
N THR A 131 3.20 -20.86 3.66
CA THR A 131 2.44 -21.18 2.46
C THR A 131 1.07 -21.70 2.82
N ILE A 132 0.03 -21.29 2.09
CA ILE A 132 -1.35 -21.72 2.28
C ILE A 132 -2.05 -21.83 0.93
N GLU A 133 -2.99 -22.74 0.81
CA GLU A 133 -3.97 -22.78 -0.26
C GLU A 133 -5.29 -22.22 0.23
N GLY A 134 -5.70 -21.10 -0.34
CA GLY A 134 -6.99 -20.49 -0.07
C GLY A 134 -8.01 -20.86 -1.14
N VAL A 135 -9.24 -21.12 -0.72
CA VAL A 135 -10.34 -21.51 -1.60
C VAL A 135 -11.47 -20.50 -1.53
N GLY A 136 -11.94 -20.09 -2.70
CA GLY A 136 -13.12 -19.25 -2.81
C GLY A 136 -14.14 -19.85 -3.75
N HIS A 137 -15.36 -20.00 -3.26
CA HIS A 137 -16.49 -20.52 -4.01
C HIS A 137 -17.60 -19.47 -4.10
N PHE A 138 -18.19 -19.32 -5.28
CA PHE A 138 -19.28 -18.39 -5.54
C PHE A 138 -20.34 -19.03 -6.42
N GLU A 139 -21.44 -19.49 -5.81
CA GLU A 139 -22.52 -20.20 -6.46
C GLU A 139 -23.91 -19.71 -5.99
N PRO A 140 -24.24 -18.42 -6.13
CA PRO A 140 -25.63 -18.01 -6.03
C PRO A 140 -26.42 -18.50 -7.25
N LEU A 141 -27.77 -18.44 -7.18
CA LEU A 141 -28.63 -18.94 -8.24
C LEU A 141 -28.19 -18.49 -9.65
N ARG A 142 -27.91 -19.46 -10.54
CA ARG A 142 -27.42 -19.28 -11.92
C ARG A 142 -26.02 -18.67 -12.05
N HIS A 143 -25.21 -18.76 -11.02
CA HIS A 143 -23.79 -18.40 -11.04
C HIS A 143 -22.96 -19.58 -10.57
N TYR A 144 -21.71 -19.65 -10.98
CA TYR A 144 -20.78 -20.66 -10.51
C TYR A 144 -19.32 -20.26 -10.76
N ALA A 145 -18.52 -20.23 -9.75
CA ALA A 145 -17.07 -20.16 -9.88
C ALA A 145 -16.38 -20.70 -8.63
N GLU A 146 -15.33 -21.48 -8.81
CA GLU A 146 -14.43 -21.89 -7.74
C GLU A 146 -12.99 -21.62 -8.15
N ALA A 147 -12.19 -21.10 -7.23
CA ALA A 147 -10.78 -20.81 -7.45
C ALA A 147 -9.95 -21.21 -6.23
N HIS A 148 -8.89 -21.94 -6.47
CA HIS A 148 -7.88 -22.33 -5.49
C HIS A 148 -6.60 -21.56 -5.75
N LEU A 149 -6.13 -20.82 -4.74
CA LEU A 149 -4.97 -19.97 -4.83
C LEU A 149 -3.92 -20.41 -3.80
N ILE A 150 -2.74 -20.79 -4.29
CA ILE A 150 -1.58 -21.00 -3.43
C ILE A 150 -0.94 -19.65 -3.16
N MET A 151 -0.84 -19.28 -1.90
CA MET A 151 -0.16 -18.07 -1.43
C MET A 151 1.14 -18.46 -0.74
N GLU A 152 2.26 -17.93 -1.23
CA GLU A 152 3.62 -18.20 -0.74
C GLU A 152 4.27 -16.90 -0.28
N PRO A 153 5.07 -16.91 0.81
CA PRO A 153 5.86 -15.74 1.21
C PRO A 153 6.78 -15.29 0.08
N GLY A 154 6.71 -14.01 -0.28
CA GLY A 154 7.57 -13.36 -1.25
C GLY A 154 8.84 -12.79 -0.61
N LYS A 155 9.72 -12.25 -1.44
CA LYS A 155 10.90 -11.51 -0.95
C LYS A 155 10.47 -10.14 -0.42
N PRO A 156 11.10 -9.62 0.64
CA PRO A 156 10.84 -8.26 1.10
C PRO A 156 10.92 -7.24 -0.03
N GLY A 157 9.89 -6.40 -0.17
CA GLY A 157 9.78 -5.41 -1.22
C GLY A 157 9.31 -5.92 -2.58
N SER A 158 8.96 -7.22 -2.71
CA SER A 158 8.48 -7.77 -3.99
C SER A 158 7.03 -7.44 -4.32
N GLY A 159 6.28 -6.89 -3.37
CA GLY A 159 4.86 -6.63 -3.53
C GLY A 159 4.04 -7.91 -3.76
N LEU A 160 2.99 -7.81 -4.56
CA LEU A 160 2.16 -8.96 -4.94
C LEU A 160 2.54 -9.46 -6.33
N VAL A 161 2.84 -10.75 -6.42
CA VAL A 161 3.18 -11.43 -7.69
C VAL A 161 2.10 -12.45 -8.00
N PHE A 162 1.57 -12.42 -9.21
CA PHE A 162 0.48 -13.29 -9.65
C PHE A 162 0.90 -14.20 -10.78
N SER A 163 0.61 -15.49 -10.67
CA SER A 163 0.88 -16.52 -11.69
C SER A 163 -0.23 -17.57 -11.77
N SER A 164 -0.18 -18.44 -12.75
CA SER A 164 -1.07 -19.59 -12.90
C SER A 164 -0.26 -20.82 -13.25
N ASP A 165 -0.45 -21.88 -12.48
CA ASP A 165 0.05 -23.25 -12.73
C ASP A 165 -1.12 -24.21 -13.04
N CYS A 166 -2.36 -23.67 -13.14
CA CYS A 166 -3.57 -24.44 -13.45
C CYS A 166 -3.51 -25.04 -14.84
N SER A 167 -3.89 -26.32 -14.95
CA SER A 167 -4.00 -27.04 -16.22
C SER A 167 -5.08 -26.44 -17.13
N LEU A 168 -4.86 -26.45 -18.44
CA LEU A 168 -5.88 -26.08 -19.43
C LEU A 168 -7.01 -27.10 -19.52
N GLU A 169 -6.80 -28.32 -19.05
CA GLU A 169 -7.83 -29.35 -18.97
C GLU A 169 -8.81 -29.10 -17.82
N GLU A 170 -8.33 -28.49 -16.74
CA GLU A 170 -9.15 -28.14 -15.56
C GLU A 170 -9.88 -26.81 -15.77
N LEU A 171 -9.18 -25.79 -16.24
CA LEU A 171 -9.75 -24.46 -16.42
C LEU A 171 -9.23 -23.80 -17.72
N ASP A 172 -10.16 -23.40 -18.58
CA ASP A 172 -9.87 -22.73 -19.85
C ASP A 172 -9.00 -21.47 -19.65
N LYS A 173 -8.11 -21.18 -20.60
CA LYS A 173 -7.16 -20.07 -20.56
C LYS A 173 -7.82 -18.71 -20.36
N ASN A 174 -9.01 -18.51 -20.92
CA ASN A 174 -9.74 -17.26 -20.77
C ASN A 174 -10.14 -17.02 -19.30
N TRP A 175 -10.60 -18.05 -18.62
CA TRP A 175 -10.94 -17.96 -17.20
C TRP A 175 -9.71 -17.76 -16.33
N GLN A 176 -8.60 -18.44 -16.61
CA GLN A 176 -7.33 -18.20 -15.92
C GLN A 176 -6.87 -16.75 -16.05
N ASN A 177 -6.90 -16.21 -17.28
CA ASN A 177 -6.54 -14.81 -17.53
C ASN A 177 -7.48 -13.84 -16.81
N GLN A 178 -8.77 -14.15 -16.74
CA GLN A 178 -9.75 -13.33 -16.01
C GLN A 178 -9.49 -13.34 -14.50
N ILE A 179 -9.19 -14.50 -13.91
CA ILE A 179 -8.82 -14.60 -12.48
C ILE A 179 -7.59 -13.74 -12.22
N LEU A 180 -6.52 -13.88 -13.01
CA LEU A 180 -5.30 -13.09 -12.85
C LEU A 180 -5.55 -11.60 -13.03
N SER A 181 -6.41 -11.20 -13.96
CA SER A 181 -6.80 -9.81 -14.15
C SER A 181 -7.58 -9.27 -12.94
N CYS A 182 -8.52 -10.06 -12.41
CA CYS A 182 -9.28 -9.69 -11.21
C CYS A 182 -8.38 -9.53 -9.98
N LEU A 183 -7.41 -10.44 -9.80
CA LEU A 183 -6.44 -10.36 -8.71
C LEU A 183 -5.55 -9.12 -8.82
N LYS A 184 -5.09 -8.79 -10.02
CA LYS A 184 -4.23 -7.60 -10.27
C LYS A 184 -4.97 -6.27 -10.11
N SER A 185 -6.25 -6.25 -10.44
CA SER A 185 -7.06 -5.01 -10.43
C SER A 185 -7.61 -4.63 -9.06
N LYS A 186 -7.52 -5.52 -8.06
CA LYS A 186 -8.03 -5.30 -6.71
C LYS A 186 -6.88 -5.07 -5.74
N GLU A 187 -7.00 -4.07 -4.87
CA GLU A 187 -6.15 -3.96 -3.70
C GLU A 187 -6.53 -5.07 -2.70
N HIS A 188 -5.55 -5.91 -2.36
CA HIS A 188 -5.72 -6.95 -1.36
C HIS A 188 -5.26 -6.46 0.00
N ILE A 189 -6.15 -6.54 0.99
CA ILE A 189 -5.86 -6.15 2.37
C ILE A 189 -5.72 -7.39 3.26
N GLY A 190 -4.95 -7.28 4.32
CA GLY A 190 -4.77 -8.34 5.30
C GLY A 190 -5.95 -8.49 6.27
N VAL A 191 -5.81 -9.37 7.26
CA VAL A 191 -6.85 -9.72 8.22
C VAL A 191 -6.45 -9.44 9.68
N LEU A 192 -5.28 -8.81 9.90
CA LEU A 192 -4.85 -8.35 11.23
C LEU A 192 -5.48 -7.00 11.56
N ILE A 193 -5.19 -5.99 10.74
CA ILE A 193 -5.67 -4.61 10.90
C ILE A 193 -6.31 -4.04 9.62
N GLY A 194 -6.43 -4.85 8.55
CA GLY A 194 -6.92 -4.41 7.26
C GLY A 194 -5.91 -3.59 6.45
N ALA A 195 -4.62 -3.69 6.77
CA ALA A 195 -3.57 -3.01 6.03
C ALA A 195 -3.31 -3.70 4.66
N PRO A 196 -2.76 -2.98 3.65
CA PRO A 196 -2.46 -3.56 2.36
C PRO A 196 -1.54 -4.78 2.46
N LEU A 197 -1.89 -5.85 1.73
CA LEU A 197 -1.08 -7.07 1.65
C LEU A 197 0.14 -6.84 0.75
N THR A 198 1.31 -7.33 1.15
CA THR A 198 2.55 -7.20 0.37
C THR A 198 3.43 -8.44 0.52
N ASP A 199 4.39 -8.59 -0.39
CA ASP A 199 5.40 -9.63 -0.35
C ASP A 199 4.80 -11.05 -0.34
N VAL A 200 3.83 -11.26 -1.23
CA VAL A 200 3.14 -12.53 -1.41
C VAL A 200 3.09 -12.91 -2.88
N LYS A 201 3.49 -14.13 -3.18
CA LYS A 201 3.25 -14.74 -4.49
C LYS A 201 1.93 -15.50 -4.43
N ILE A 202 1.00 -15.17 -5.32
CA ILE A 202 -0.33 -15.78 -5.43
C ILE A 202 -0.41 -16.53 -6.76
N THR A 203 -0.51 -17.85 -6.69
CA THR A 203 -0.56 -18.73 -7.87
C THR A 203 -1.92 -19.40 -7.97
N LEU A 204 -2.58 -19.27 -9.10
CA LEU A 204 -3.78 -20.05 -9.40
C LEU A 204 -3.38 -21.52 -9.57
N ALA A 205 -3.77 -22.37 -8.62
CA ALA A 205 -3.44 -23.79 -8.60
C ALA A 205 -4.46 -24.61 -9.39
N THR A 206 -5.75 -24.46 -9.10
CA THR A 206 -6.86 -25.08 -9.80
C THR A 206 -8.11 -24.21 -9.69
N GLY A 207 -9.15 -24.56 -10.41
CA GLY A 207 -10.44 -23.88 -10.35
C GLY A 207 -11.46 -24.53 -11.25
N ARG A 208 -12.72 -24.17 -11.04
CA ARG A 208 -13.83 -24.76 -11.77
C ARG A 208 -14.79 -23.72 -12.30
N ALA A 209 -15.19 -23.90 -13.54
CA ALA A 209 -16.22 -23.14 -14.22
C ALA A 209 -17.39 -24.01 -14.65
N SER A 210 -18.58 -23.45 -14.76
CA SER A 210 -19.73 -24.09 -15.38
C SER A 210 -20.03 -23.44 -16.72
N ILE A 211 -20.13 -24.25 -17.77
CA ILE A 211 -20.44 -23.79 -19.14
C ILE A 211 -21.78 -23.00 -19.17
N LYS A 212 -22.72 -23.36 -18.29
CA LYS A 212 -24.09 -22.76 -18.26
C LYS A 212 -24.22 -21.59 -17.29
N HIS A 213 -23.39 -21.54 -16.26
CA HIS A 213 -23.64 -20.67 -15.11
C HIS A 213 -22.49 -19.71 -14.80
N THR A 214 -21.27 -19.93 -15.31
CA THR A 214 -20.17 -19.03 -15.05
C THR A 214 -20.26 -17.79 -15.94
N VAL A 215 -20.32 -16.61 -15.30
CA VAL A 215 -20.27 -15.32 -15.97
C VAL A 215 -19.09 -14.49 -15.48
N GLY A 216 -18.71 -13.45 -16.22
CA GLY A 216 -17.46 -12.72 -16.01
C GLY A 216 -17.22 -12.15 -14.61
N GLY A 217 -18.27 -11.87 -13.83
CA GLY A 217 -18.15 -11.36 -12.47
C GLY A 217 -17.88 -12.41 -11.40
N ASP A 218 -18.14 -13.69 -11.69
CA ASP A 218 -18.11 -14.76 -10.70
C ASP A 218 -16.70 -15.06 -10.21
N PHE A 219 -15.73 -15.10 -11.11
CA PHE A 219 -14.33 -15.29 -10.73
C PHE A 219 -13.75 -14.11 -9.96
N ARG A 220 -14.26 -12.88 -10.12
CA ARG A 220 -13.91 -11.75 -9.25
C ARG A 220 -14.32 -12.04 -7.81
N GLN A 221 -15.51 -12.61 -7.63
CA GLN A 221 -16.01 -12.99 -6.32
C GLN A 221 -15.25 -14.18 -5.73
N ALA A 222 -15.04 -15.24 -6.51
CA ALA A 222 -14.34 -16.45 -6.05
C ALA A 222 -12.88 -16.16 -5.71
N SER A 223 -12.12 -15.49 -6.58
CA SER A 223 -10.69 -15.19 -6.34
C SER A 223 -10.47 -14.27 -5.14
N GLY A 224 -11.31 -13.23 -4.96
CA GLY A 224 -11.23 -12.37 -3.78
C GLY A 224 -11.48 -13.14 -2.48
N ARG A 225 -12.48 -14.02 -2.48
CA ARG A 225 -12.78 -14.90 -1.33
C ARG A 225 -11.65 -15.89 -1.04
N ALA A 226 -11.04 -16.46 -2.10
CA ALA A 226 -9.91 -17.38 -1.94
C ALA A 226 -8.73 -16.73 -1.21
N VAL A 227 -8.35 -15.52 -1.58
CA VAL A 227 -7.29 -14.76 -0.87
C VAL A 227 -7.67 -14.56 0.59
N ARG A 228 -8.88 -14.08 0.86
CA ARG A 228 -9.34 -13.77 2.22
C ARG A 228 -9.47 -15.02 3.09
N GLN A 229 -9.99 -16.10 2.54
CA GLN A 229 -10.15 -17.37 3.22
C GLN A 229 -8.78 -17.94 3.65
N GLY A 230 -7.80 -17.95 2.74
CA GLY A 230 -6.45 -18.39 3.07
C GLY A 230 -5.78 -17.51 4.13
N LEU A 231 -5.98 -16.19 4.09
CA LEU A 231 -5.46 -15.28 5.13
C LEU A 231 -6.12 -15.55 6.49
N MET A 232 -7.42 -15.88 6.55
CA MET A 232 -8.07 -16.26 7.80
C MET A 232 -7.50 -17.57 8.39
N MET A 233 -7.24 -18.57 7.54
CA MET A 233 -6.56 -19.80 7.96
C MET A 233 -5.15 -19.52 8.50
N LEU A 234 -4.40 -18.60 7.85
CA LEU A 234 -3.08 -18.18 8.32
C LEU A 234 -3.16 -17.42 9.64
N LYS A 235 -4.19 -16.62 9.85
CA LYS A 235 -4.42 -15.93 11.14
C LYS A 235 -4.57 -16.93 12.28
N GLU A 236 -5.36 -17.98 12.09
CA GLU A 236 -5.52 -19.05 13.07
C GLU A 236 -4.20 -19.80 13.35
N ARG A 237 -3.37 -20.01 12.31
CA ARG A 237 -2.06 -20.67 12.39
C ARG A 237 -0.92 -19.73 12.82
N GLN A 238 -1.19 -18.47 13.14
CA GLN A 238 -0.19 -17.44 13.43
C GLN A 238 0.83 -17.26 12.29
N GLY A 239 0.40 -17.45 11.05
CA GLY A 239 1.21 -17.36 9.84
C GLY A 239 1.20 -15.97 9.19
N LEU A 240 0.75 -14.93 9.88
CA LEU A 240 0.71 -13.55 9.41
C LEU A 240 1.73 -12.69 10.16
N LYS A 241 2.15 -11.59 9.53
CA LYS A 241 2.97 -10.56 10.16
C LYS A 241 2.51 -9.17 9.75
N LEU A 242 2.60 -8.25 10.71
CA LEU A 242 2.45 -6.83 10.47
C LEU A 242 3.84 -6.24 10.12
N LEU A 243 3.87 -5.42 9.09
CA LEU A 243 5.05 -4.68 8.67
C LEU A 243 4.83 -3.19 8.90
N GLU A 244 5.86 -2.52 9.37
CA GLU A 244 5.90 -1.08 9.52
C GLU A 244 7.05 -0.47 8.71
N PRO A 245 6.93 0.79 8.27
CA PRO A 245 8.01 1.49 7.60
C PRO A 245 9.11 1.86 8.59
N TRP A 246 10.35 1.86 8.12
CA TRP A 246 11.53 2.22 8.88
C TRP A 246 12.28 3.37 8.22
N TYR A 247 12.85 4.26 9.04
CA TYR A 247 13.80 5.25 8.61
C TYR A 247 15.23 4.74 8.75
N ARG A 248 16.05 5.05 7.76
CA ARG A 248 17.49 5.15 7.89
C ARG A 248 17.80 6.55 8.37
N PHE A 249 18.53 6.68 9.45
CA PHE A 249 18.87 7.99 9.99
C PHE A 249 20.38 8.22 10.07
N VAL A 250 20.75 9.50 9.99
CA VAL A 250 22.09 10.02 10.31
C VAL A 250 21.90 11.15 11.31
N LEU A 251 22.43 10.98 12.52
CA LEU A 251 22.29 11.93 13.61
C LEU A 251 23.64 12.47 14.04
N LYS A 252 23.80 13.78 13.98
CA LYS A 252 24.96 14.51 14.51
C LYS A 252 24.51 15.35 15.69
N VAL A 253 25.14 15.15 16.83
CA VAL A 253 24.88 15.93 18.06
C VAL A 253 26.21 16.30 18.73
N PRO A 254 26.22 17.34 19.58
CA PRO A 254 27.37 17.63 20.42
C PRO A 254 27.80 16.43 21.26
N GLU A 255 29.09 16.22 21.48
CA GLU A 255 29.66 15.07 22.20
C GLU A 255 29.00 14.84 23.56
N GLU A 256 28.75 15.91 24.31
CA GLU A 256 28.04 15.89 25.59
C GLU A 256 26.60 15.37 25.52
N LYS A 257 26.01 15.28 24.34
CA LYS A 257 24.64 14.82 24.07
C LYS A 257 24.57 13.41 23.47
N LEU A 258 25.71 12.83 23.09
CA LEU A 258 25.76 11.50 22.46
C LEU A 258 25.10 10.42 23.34
N GLY A 259 25.40 10.39 24.63
CA GLY A 259 24.82 9.40 25.55
C GLY A 259 23.29 9.48 25.60
N ARG A 260 22.72 10.69 25.57
CA ARG A 260 21.28 10.89 25.49
C ARG A 260 20.73 10.38 24.14
N ALA A 261 21.35 10.79 23.04
CA ALA A 261 20.92 10.39 21.71
C ALA A 261 20.91 8.85 21.54
N MET A 262 21.95 8.17 22.04
CA MET A 262 22.02 6.71 22.02
C MET A 262 20.88 6.06 22.81
N ASN A 263 20.59 6.58 24.00
CA ASN A 263 19.50 6.09 24.83
C ASN A 263 18.12 6.35 24.19
N ASP A 264 17.91 7.54 23.63
CA ASP A 264 16.66 7.88 22.94
C ASP A 264 16.40 6.93 21.76
N ILE A 265 17.44 6.64 20.93
CA ILE A 265 17.33 5.71 19.81
C ILE A 265 16.98 4.30 20.28
N GLN A 266 17.58 3.83 21.38
CA GLN A 266 17.26 2.52 21.96
C GLN A 266 15.82 2.45 22.47
N GLN A 267 15.34 3.51 23.11
CA GLN A 267 13.93 3.61 23.58
C GLN A 267 12.94 3.60 22.42
N MET A 268 13.33 4.17 21.27
CA MET A 268 12.56 4.15 20.03
C MET A 268 12.69 2.82 19.24
N SER A 269 13.18 1.75 19.87
CA SER A 269 13.41 0.44 19.23
C SER A 269 14.35 0.50 18.02
N GLY A 270 15.15 1.56 17.92
CA GLY A 270 16.12 1.74 16.85
C GLY A 270 17.44 1.00 17.09
N THR A 271 18.17 0.79 15.99
CA THR A 271 19.53 0.26 15.99
C THR A 271 20.49 1.33 15.49
N PHE A 272 21.70 1.38 16.00
CA PHE A 272 22.68 2.37 15.57
C PHE A 272 24.11 1.88 15.61
N SER A 273 24.97 2.53 14.84
CA SER A 273 26.41 2.50 14.93
C SER A 273 26.95 3.92 15.18
N LEU A 274 28.01 4.02 15.99
CA LEU A 274 28.69 5.29 16.25
C LEU A 274 30.00 5.32 15.46
N ASP A 275 30.12 6.31 14.59
CA ASP A 275 31.42 6.67 14.01
C ASP A 275 32.17 7.57 15.01
N GLN A 276 33.19 7.01 15.65
CA GLN A 276 33.99 7.70 16.67
C GLN A 276 34.80 8.88 16.10
N ALA A 277 35.15 8.85 14.80
CA ALA A 277 35.94 9.90 14.19
C ALA A 277 35.11 11.19 14.00
N THR A 278 33.84 11.06 13.69
CA THR A 278 32.94 12.19 13.39
C THR A 278 31.91 12.47 14.49
N GLY A 279 31.77 11.57 15.49
CA GLY A 279 30.74 11.64 16.51
C GLY A 279 29.32 11.48 15.93
N THR A 280 29.19 10.80 14.78
CA THR A 280 27.94 10.63 14.06
C THR A 280 27.31 9.28 14.39
N LEU A 281 26.02 9.30 14.75
CA LEU A 281 25.22 8.09 14.90
C LEU A 281 24.47 7.81 13.57
N SER A 282 24.57 6.61 13.07
CA SER A 282 23.80 6.18 11.90
C SER A 282 23.13 4.84 12.17
N GLY A 283 21.90 4.66 11.67
CA GLY A 283 21.17 3.45 11.97
C GLY A 283 19.78 3.40 11.37
N LEU A 284 18.94 2.58 11.97
CA LEU A 284 17.56 2.34 11.55
C LEU A 284 16.63 2.46 12.75
N ALA A 285 15.45 3.04 12.54
CA ALA A 285 14.41 3.12 13.56
C ALA A 285 13.01 3.12 12.92
N PRO A 286 11.96 2.64 13.65
CA PRO A 286 10.59 2.71 13.18
C PRO A 286 10.14 4.15 12.91
N VAL A 287 9.38 4.34 11.82
CA VAL A 287 8.82 5.66 11.48
C VAL A 287 7.88 6.15 12.58
N SER A 288 7.07 5.24 13.16
CA SER A 288 6.14 5.54 14.25
C SER A 288 6.78 6.25 15.44
N GLU A 289 8.01 5.88 15.76
CA GLU A 289 8.75 6.41 16.91
C GLU A 289 9.61 7.64 16.55
N MET A 290 10.15 7.66 15.33
CA MET A 290 11.17 8.65 14.93
C MET A 290 10.61 9.89 14.22
N GLN A 291 9.34 9.87 13.77
CA GLN A 291 8.76 10.97 12.97
C GLN A 291 8.84 12.35 13.64
N SER A 292 8.75 12.43 14.97
CA SER A 292 8.83 13.69 15.75
C SER A 292 10.19 13.92 16.41
N TYR A 293 11.14 13.00 16.26
CA TYR A 293 12.42 13.08 16.98
C TYR A 293 13.31 14.24 16.54
N ALA A 294 13.16 14.71 15.30
CA ALA A 294 13.90 15.88 14.79
C ALA A 294 13.67 17.13 15.66
N GLU A 295 12.44 17.37 16.10
CA GLU A 295 12.10 18.48 17.00
C GLU A 295 12.71 18.28 18.40
N THR A 296 12.68 17.06 18.91
CA THR A 296 13.31 16.70 20.18
C THR A 296 14.82 16.95 20.11
N VAL A 297 15.50 16.49 19.04
CA VAL A 297 16.93 16.73 18.82
C VAL A 297 17.23 18.22 18.78
N ARG A 298 16.47 19.00 18.02
CA ARG A 298 16.63 20.45 17.92
C ARG A 298 16.52 21.13 19.28
N THR A 299 15.55 20.69 20.10
CA THR A 299 15.30 21.25 21.43
C THR A 299 16.45 20.99 22.40
N TYR A 300 16.87 19.72 22.63
CA TYR A 300 17.88 19.42 23.65
C TYR A 300 19.31 19.79 23.21
N THR A 301 19.56 19.92 21.90
CA THR A 301 20.84 20.40 21.35
C THR A 301 20.87 21.91 21.19
N ARG A 302 19.79 22.63 21.47
CA ARG A 302 19.63 24.07 21.23
C ARG A 302 19.92 24.45 19.78
N GLY A 303 19.42 23.65 18.83
CA GLY A 303 19.60 23.85 17.39
C GLY A 303 20.94 23.41 16.81
N LYS A 304 21.84 22.82 17.61
CA LYS A 304 23.16 22.33 17.12
C LYS A 304 23.12 20.91 16.57
N GLY A 305 22.04 20.15 16.86
CA GLY A 305 21.87 18.79 16.34
C GLY A 305 21.29 18.80 14.93
N LEU A 306 21.74 17.84 14.13
CA LEU A 306 21.23 17.59 12.78
C LEU A 306 20.77 16.14 12.69
N LEU A 307 19.52 15.94 12.30
CA LEU A 307 18.94 14.61 12.02
C LEU A 307 18.52 14.57 10.56
N GLU A 308 19.11 13.66 9.82
CA GLU A 308 18.72 13.33 8.45
C GLU A 308 17.97 12.01 8.45
N LEU A 309 16.82 11.95 7.79
CA LEU A 309 15.95 10.78 7.69
C LEU A 309 15.72 10.42 6.22
N SER A 310 15.80 9.13 5.91
CA SER A 310 15.39 8.57 4.63
C SER A 310 14.63 7.28 4.85
N VAL A 311 13.63 6.99 4.01
CA VAL A 311 12.86 5.75 4.12
C VAL A 311 13.75 4.56 3.72
N ASP A 312 13.81 3.53 4.58
CA ASP A 312 14.57 2.30 4.34
C ASP A 312 13.70 1.12 3.88
N GLY A 313 12.38 1.32 3.76
CA GLY A 313 11.41 0.29 3.42
C GLY A 313 10.65 -0.26 4.62
N TYR A 314 10.06 -1.44 4.45
CA TYR A 314 9.20 -2.07 5.43
C TYR A 314 9.92 -3.22 6.15
N ARG A 315 9.71 -3.34 7.46
CA ARG A 315 10.24 -4.41 8.32
C ARG A 315 9.15 -4.88 9.26
N GLN A 316 9.38 -6.01 9.95
CA GLN A 316 8.45 -6.48 10.96
C GLN A 316 8.19 -5.39 12.01
N CYS A 317 6.91 -5.18 12.34
CA CYS A 317 6.49 -4.21 13.33
C CYS A 317 7.05 -4.56 14.70
N HIS A 318 7.69 -3.58 15.35
CA HIS A 318 8.38 -3.79 16.64
C HIS A 318 7.39 -4.06 17.79
N ASN A 319 6.18 -3.50 17.72
CA ASN A 319 5.12 -3.63 18.71
C ASN A 319 3.82 -4.21 18.10
N GLU A 320 3.93 -5.20 17.21
CA GLU A 320 2.83 -5.81 16.45
C GLU A 320 1.60 -6.14 17.32
N GLN A 321 1.81 -6.77 18.48
CA GLN A 321 0.71 -7.17 19.36
C GLN A 321 -0.11 -5.98 19.86
N GLU A 322 0.56 -4.89 20.21
CA GLU A 322 -0.09 -3.66 20.65
C GLU A 322 -0.90 -3.03 19.51
N VAL A 323 -0.31 -2.89 18.32
CA VAL A 323 -0.97 -2.31 17.15
C VAL A 323 -2.20 -3.13 16.76
N VAL A 324 -2.09 -4.46 16.72
CA VAL A 324 -3.20 -5.36 16.38
C VAL A 324 -4.30 -5.29 17.44
N SER A 325 -3.96 -5.26 18.74
CA SER A 325 -4.96 -5.19 19.82
C SER A 325 -5.72 -3.87 19.87
N ASN A 326 -5.09 -2.78 19.43
CA ASN A 326 -5.70 -1.45 19.36
C ASN A 326 -6.49 -1.21 18.07
N SER A 327 -6.43 -2.14 17.11
CA SER A 327 -7.18 -2.04 15.86
C SER A 327 -8.65 -2.36 16.07
N SER A 328 -9.52 -1.57 15.46
CA SER A 328 -10.96 -1.82 15.40
C SER A 328 -11.38 -2.64 14.16
N TYR A 329 -10.42 -3.06 13.33
CA TYR A 329 -10.72 -3.81 12.10
C TYR A 329 -11.18 -5.23 12.41
N ASP A 330 -12.34 -5.59 11.88
CA ASP A 330 -12.88 -6.95 11.94
C ASP A 330 -13.04 -7.51 10.51
N PRO A 331 -12.25 -8.53 10.11
CA PRO A 331 -12.31 -9.11 8.78
C PRO A 331 -13.64 -9.81 8.45
N LEU A 332 -14.45 -10.17 9.45
CA LEU A 332 -15.76 -10.80 9.25
C LEU A 332 -16.86 -9.76 8.98
N SER A 333 -16.69 -8.55 9.47
CA SER A 333 -17.61 -7.44 9.24
C SER A 333 -17.34 -6.70 7.90
N ASP A 334 -16.20 -6.97 7.24
CA ASP A 334 -15.83 -6.37 5.97
C ASP A 334 -16.52 -7.08 4.80
N LEU A 335 -17.68 -6.59 4.41
CA LEU A 335 -18.49 -7.19 3.35
C LEU A 335 -17.88 -7.09 1.96
N GLU A 336 -17.05 -6.07 1.70
CA GLU A 336 -16.34 -5.90 0.43
C GLU A 336 -15.18 -6.92 0.28
N ASN A 337 -14.62 -7.37 1.41
CA ASN A 337 -13.52 -8.33 1.48
C ASN A 337 -13.89 -9.55 2.34
N THR A 338 -15.09 -10.06 2.14
CA THR A 338 -15.57 -11.22 2.92
C THR A 338 -14.74 -12.48 2.68
N PRO A 339 -14.33 -13.22 3.73
CA PRO A 339 -13.67 -14.52 3.61
C PRO A 339 -14.65 -15.68 3.40
N GLN A 340 -15.94 -15.45 3.58
CA GLN A 340 -16.99 -16.45 3.46
C GLN A 340 -17.27 -16.77 1.98
N SER A 341 -17.64 -18.00 1.68
CA SER A 341 -18.03 -18.43 0.33
C SER A 341 -19.54 -18.61 0.22
N VAL A 342 -20.06 -18.66 -1.00
CA VAL A 342 -21.48 -18.86 -1.29
C VAL A 342 -21.63 -20.16 -2.06
N PHE A 343 -22.34 -21.12 -1.49
CA PHE A 343 -22.71 -22.39 -2.10
C PHE A 343 -24.20 -22.43 -2.42
N CYS A 344 -24.63 -23.38 -3.24
CA CYS A 344 -26.01 -23.56 -3.63
C CYS A 344 -26.54 -24.91 -3.20
N ALA A 345 -27.69 -24.95 -2.54
CA ALA A 345 -28.43 -26.17 -2.27
C ALA A 345 -29.93 -25.96 -2.58
N HIS A 346 -30.53 -26.92 -3.27
CA HIS A 346 -31.96 -26.88 -3.63
C HIS A 346 -32.39 -25.59 -4.34
N GLY A 347 -31.47 -24.98 -5.14
CA GLY A 347 -31.74 -23.75 -5.88
C GLY A 347 -31.64 -22.45 -5.08
N ALA A 348 -31.18 -22.51 -3.82
CA ALA A 348 -30.93 -21.32 -2.99
C ALA A 348 -29.44 -21.22 -2.61
N GLY A 349 -28.88 -20.01 -2.81
CA GLY A 349 -27.52 -19.71 -2.32
C GLY A 349 -27.50 -19.56 -0.81
N TYR A 350 -26.47 -20.06 -0.16
CA TYR A 350 -26.24 -19.91 1.27
C TYR A 350 -24.76 -19.65 1.55
N THR A 351 -24.48 -18.90 2.60
CA THR A 351 -23.14 -18.53 3.00
C THR A 351 -22.50 -19.62 3.84
N VAL A 352 -21.25 -19.97 3.54
CA VAL A 352 -20.41 -20.91 4.28
C VAL A 352 -19.26 -20.16 4.92
N ASP A 353 -19.02 -20.42 6.20
CA ASP A 353 -17.91 -19.82 6.93
C ASP A 353 -16.56 -20.24 6.34
N TRP A 354 -15.58 -19.36 6.40
CA TRP A 354 -14.24 -19.57 5.84
C TRP A 354 -13.58 -20.86 6.36
N SER A 355 -13.84 -21.27 7.60
CA SER A 355 -13.28 -22.47 8.24
C SER A 355 -13.86 -23.77 7.67
N ASP A 356 -15.08 -23.72 7.14
CA ASP A 356 -15.77 -24.88 6.57
C ASP A 356 -15.66 -24.98 5.04
N VAL A 357 -15.28 -23.89 4.36
CA VAL A 357 -15.07 -23.87 2.90
C VAL A 357 -14.16 -25.01 2.42
N PRO A 358 -13.02 -25.34 3.09
CA PRO A 358 -12.17 -26.45 2.67
C PRO A 358 -12.84 -27.81 2.59
N LYS A 359 -13.85 -28.06 3.42
CA LYS A 359 -14.58 -29.34 3.45
C LYS A 359 -15.67 -29.44 2.38
N MET A 360 -16.05 -28.26 1.83
CA MET A 360 -17.19 -28.13 0.91
C MET A 360 -16.75 -27.80 -0.52
N ALA A 361 -15.47 -27.51 -0.73
CA ALA A 361 -14.89 -27.24 -2.04
C ALA A 361 -15.19 -28.39 -3.02
N HIS A 362 -15.49 -28.05 -4.27
CA HIS A 362 -15.79 -29.04 -5.31
C HIS A 362 -14.53 -29.60 -5.97
N GLU A 363 -13.43 -28.84 -5.94
CA GLU A 363 -12.11 -29.30 -6.38
C GLU A 363 -11.24 -29.70 -5.18
N GLU A 364 -10.37 -30.68 -5.38
CA GLU A 364 -9.45 -31.14 -4.35
C GLU A 364 -8.31 -30.12 -4.11
N TYR A 365 -7.82 -30.08 -2.88
CA TYR A 365 -6.64 -29.28 -2.53
C TYR A 365 -5.40 -29.79 -3.25
N VAL A 366 -4.64 -28.87 -3.85
CA VAL A 366 -3.39 -29.17 -4.56
C VAL A 366 -2.23 -29.28 -3.57
N LEU A 367 -2.23 -28.43 -2.51
CA LEU A 367 -1.27 -28.55 -1.41
C LEU A 367 -1.69 -29.73 -0.52
N LYS A 368 -0.96 -30.82 -0.62
CA LYS A 368 -1.07 -31.91 0.36
C LYS A 368 -0.42 -31.44 1.66
N GLY A 369 -1.23 -31.26 2.70
CA GLY A 369 -0.85 -30.80 4.02
C GLY A 369 0.19 -31.65 4.74
#